data_768afe4a1389b5d83b0c2e82f32bab4d
#
_entry.id   768afe4a1389b5d83b0c2e82f32bab4d
#
_cell.length_a   1.000
_cell.length_b   1.000
_cell.length_c   1.000
_cell.angle_alpha   90.00
_cell.angle_beta   90.00
_cell.angle_gamma   90.00
#
_symmetry.space_group_name_H-M   'P 1'
#
loop_
_entity.id
_entity.type
_entity.pdbx_description
1 polymer ?
#
loop_
_entity_poly.entity_id
_entity_poly.type
_entity_poly.pdbx_seq_one_letter_code
_entity_poly.pdbx_strand_id
1 'polypeptide(L)'
;MTVSIVEPDSESAVSAAPVAASVAPVQHVRSERIVALQLLRAVAATAVVFDHFQIILTQATGRASGLPDLSRGVAGVDLFFVISGFVIVYASEPLFAKAGGPAAFITYRLVRIVPLYWLITTLYLAIGLALPSIGKVYSPGYSASSYLFFPMARPDGEVAPLVSQGWTLNYEILFYVIFSAAVLFSRRTAVAAAAIVLGGLTLAGATLAPTQQPFAFWTNSIMIEFVFGMILAVAYREGLRMPAWLALGTIVLGVVLFVIGTPAGEARFLQYGVPAALMVMGATLGGFSLRSQPWPAIALVGDASYSLYLSHLLPIVAVLFVARHAGIALAAASWGLLAASVLAAIAVAIVLHLAFERPVTRALRRLTAAARPNSPLDNRLVRS
;
A
#
# COMPACT_ATOMS: atom_id res chain seq x y z
N MET A 1 -68.66 -57.22 52.29
CA MET A 1 -67.44 -57.30 51.59
C MET A 1 -67.48 -56.21 50.51
N THR A 2 -66.92 -55.05 50.83
CA THR A 2 -66.97 -53.86 50.00
C THR A 2 -65.58 -53.67 49.41
N VAL A 3 -65.44 -53.77 48.09
CA VAL A 3 -64.23 -53.60 47.39
C VAL A 3 -64.15 -52.10 46.96
N SER A 4 -63.16 -51.41 47.48
CA SER A 4 -62.86 -50.03 47.16
C SER A 4 -61.97 -50.01 45.88
N ILE A 5 -62.43 -49.31 44.83
CA ILE A 5 -61.66 -49.07 43.62
C ILE A 5 -60.91 -47.77 43.82
N VAL A 6 -59.61 -47.83 43.74
CA VAL A 6 -58.71 -46.68 43.73
C VAL A 6 -58.54 -46.21 42.31
N GLU A 7 -58.87 -44.95 42.00
CA GLU A 7 -58.56 -44.25 40.74
C GLU A 7 -57.06 -43.89 40.69
N PRO A 8 -56.39 -43.99 39.52
CA PRO A 8 -55.06 -43.54 39.39
C PRO A 8 -54.98 -42.04 39.07
N ASP A 9 -54.07 -41.39 39.77
CA ASP A 9 -53.76 -39.98 39.70
C ASP A 9 -53.32 -39.54 38.27
N SER A 10 -53.74 -38.32 37.93
CA SER A 10 -53.51 -37.59 36.71
C SER A 10 -52.04 -37.33 36.48
N GLU A 11 -51.51 -37.72 35.28
CA GLU A 11 -50.23 -37.34 34.74
C GLU A 11 -50.04 -35.83 34.68
N SER A 12 -49.06 -35.35 35.39
CA SER A 12 -48.52 -33.98 35.25
C SER A 12 -47.80 -33.83 33.94
N ALA A 13 -48.43 -33.18 32.97
CA ALA A 13 -47.77 -32.75 31.71
C ALA A 13 -46.66 -31.74 32.00
N VAL A 14 -45.44 -32.20 31.93
CA VAL A 14 -44.25 -31.30 31.91
C VAL A 14 -44.20 -30.59 30.55
N SER A 15 -44.65 -29.35 30.55
CA SER A 15 -44.50 -28.43 29.42
C SER A 15 -42.99 -28.16 29.17
N ALA A 16 -42.43 -28.80 28.16
CA ALA A 16 -41.08 -28.48 27.64
C ALA A 16 -41.17 -27.15 26.89
N ALA A 17 -40.81 -26.06 27.55
CA ALA A 17 -40.56 -24.80 26.86
C ALA A 17 -39.40 -24.96 25.87
N PRO A 18 -39.52 -24.45 24.63
CA PRO A 18 -38.40 -24.50 23.69
C PRO A 18 -37.26 -23.58 24.20
N VAL A 19 -36.11 -24.17 24.50
CA VAL A 19 -34.86 -23.43 24.73
C VAL A 19 -34.52 -22.71 23.43
N ALA A 20 -34.94 -21.46 23.30
CA ALA A 20 -34.48 -20.57 22.29
C ALA A 20 -32.97 -20.39 22.52
N ALA A 21 -32.15 -21.13 21.77
CA ALA A 21 -30.71 -20.89 21.67
C ALA A 21 -30.55 -19.45 21.23
N SER A 22 -30.17 -18.58 22.16
CA SER A 22 -29.73 -17.22 21.90
C SER A 22 -28.51 -17.32 20.98
N VAL A 23 -28.73 -17.18 19.68
CA VAL A 23 -27.67 -16.98 18.72
C VAL A 23 -27.08 -15.62 19.05
N ALA A 24 -25.97 -15.62 19.79
CA ALA A 24 -25.21 -14.43 20.05
C ALA A 24 -24.99 -13.70 18.71
N PRO A 25 -25.24 -12.39 18.62
CA PRO A 25 -25.03 -11.64 17.37
C PRO A 25 -23.57 -11.84 16.95
N VAL A 26 -23.40 -12.41 15.76
CA VAL A 26 -22.07 -12.52 15.11
C VAL A 26 -21.51 -11.10 15.09
N GLN A 27 -20.60 -10.81 16.02
CA GLN A 27 -19.88 -9.56 16.05
C GLN A 27 -19.25 -9.41 14.67
N HIS A 28 -19.74 -8.44 13.91
CA HIS A 28 -19.10 -8.01 12.68
C HIS A 28 -17.68 -7.59 13.04
N VAL A 29 -16.72 -8.47 12.78
CA VAL A 29 -15.32 -8.12 12.76
C VAL A 29 -15.17 -7.16 11.58
N ARG A 30 -15.49 -5.86 11.80
CA ARG A 30 -14.97 -4.79 10.97
C ARG A 30 -13.48 -5.05 10.94
N SER A 31 -12.87 -5.13 9.76
CA SER A 31 -11.43 -5.12 9.65
C SER A 31 -10.97 -3.83 10.33
N GLU A 32 -10.49 -3.96 11.58
CA GLU A 32 -10.06 -2.80 12.35
C GLU A 32 -8.98 -2.15 11.54
N ARG A 33 -9.22 -0.91 11.08
CA ARG A 33 -8.19 -0.12 10.43
C ARG A 33 -7.07 0.02 11.43
N ILE A 34 -5.90 -0.49 11.10
CA ILE A 34 -4.71 -0.31 11.93
C ILE A 34 -4.28 1.13 11.70
N VAL A 35 -4.75 2.05 12.55
CA VAL A 35 -4.50 3.50 12.43
C VAL A 35 -3.01 3.79 12.32
N ALA A 36 -2.18 3.03 13.04
CA ALA A 36 -0.73 3.16 12.97
C ALA A 36 -0.17 2.96 11.56
N LEU A 37 -0.75 2.04 10.76
CA LEU A 37 -0.33 1.89 9.35
C LEU A 37 -0.73 3.08 8.49
N GLN A 38 -1.87 3.73 8.76
CA GLN A 38 -2.25 4.94 8.03
C GLN A 38 -1.32 6.10 8.36
N LEU A 39 -0.89 6.23 9.62
CA LEU A 39 0.12 7.21 10.01
C LEU A 39 1.46 6.97 9.28
N LEU A 40 1.95 5.73 9.28
CA LEU A 40 3.18 5.38 8.55
C LEU A 40 3.06 5.65 7.05
N ARG A 41 1.90 5.39 6.44
CA ARG A 41 1.66 5.68 5.03
C ARG A 41 1.66 7.19 4.74
N ALA A 42 1.07 8.00 5.64
CA ALA A 42 1.11 9.45 5.52
C ALA A 42 2.55 9.98 5.60
N VAL A 43 3.33 9.50 6.57
CA VAL A 43 4.76 9.84 6.72
C VAL A 43 5.55 9.42 5.48
N ALA A 44 5.39 8.18 5.03
CA ALA A 44 6.09 7.65 3.86
C ALA A 44 5.82 8.47 2.60
N ALA A 45 4.54 8.76 2.30
CA ALA A 45 4.17 9.55 1.13
C ALA A 45 4.73 10.98 1.20
N THR A 46 4.68 11.61 2.38
CA THR A 46 5.19 12.97 2.58
C THR A 46 6.72 13.02 2.46
N ALA A 47 7.43 12.01 2.97
CA ALA A 47 8.88 11.89 2.80
C ALA A 47 9.29 11.82 1.32
N VAL A 48 8.55 11.05 0.51
CA VAL A 48 8.77 10.99 -0.95
C VAL A 48 8.52 12.35 -1.61
N VAL A 49 7.53 13.13 -1.14
CA VAL A 49 7.30 14.50 -1.66
C VAL A 49 8.49 15.40 -1.36
N PHE A 50 9.11 15.30 -0.18
CA PHE A 50 10.30 16.08 0.18
C PHE A 50 11.50 15.78 -0.72
N ASP A 51 11.77 14.50 -0.96
CA ASP A 51 12.84 14.05 -1.85
C ASP A 51 12.65 14.60 -3.27
N HIS A 52 11.49 14.36 -3.85
CA HIS A 52 11.21 14.81 -5.22
C HIS A 52 11.17 16.35 -5.35
N PHE A 53 10.71 17.07 -4.32
CA PHE A 53 10.80 18.52 -4.31
C PHE A 53 12.25 18.98 -4.42
N GLN A 54 13.17 18.41 -3.63
CA GLN A 54 14.58 18.77 -3.67
C GLN A 54 15.20 18.47 -5.04
N ILE A 55 14.89 17.32 -5.63
CA ILE A 55 15.34 16.94 -6.97
C ILE A 55 14.88 17.97 -8.01
N ILE A 56 13.57 18.28 -8.04
CA ILE A 56 13.00 19.19 -9.03
C ILE A 56 13.51 20.63 -8.82
N LEU A 57 13.65 21.09 -7.59
CA LEU A 57 14.20 22.41 -7.29
C LEU A 57 15.64 22.54 -7.75
N THR A 58 16.47 21.52 -7.48
CA THR A 58 17.87 21.47 -7.92
C THR A 58 17.97 21.48 -9.45
N GLN A 59 17.12 20.71 -10.12
CA GLN A 59 17.05 20.72 -11.60
C GLN A 59 16.60 22.09 -12.16
N ALA A 60 15.63 22.73 -11.52
CA ALA A 60 15.10 24.02 -11.97
C ALA A 60 16.08 25.19 -11.74
N THR A 61 16.93 25.11 -10.73
CA THR A 61 17.87 26.17 -10.37
C THR A 61 19.31 25.95 -10.84
N GLY A 62 19.68 24.70 -11.16
CA GLY A 62 21.07 24.29 -11.44
C GLY A 62 21.99 24.40 -10.21
N ARG A 63 21.45 24.56 -9.01
CA ARG A 63 22.20 24.77 -7.75
C ARG A 63 21.59 23.92 -6.62
N ALA A 64 22.42 23.63 -5.60
CA ALA A 64 21.93 23.02 -4.38
C ALA A 64 20.81 23.89 -3.74
N SER A 65 19.79 23.23 -3.19
CA SER A 65 18.55 23.86 -2.75
C SER A 65 18.68 24.77 -1.52
N GLY A 66 19.82 24.76 -0.82
CA GLY A 66 19.96 25.39 0.49
C GLY A 66 19.17 24.72 1.63
N LEU A 67 18.46 23.64 1.30
CA LEU A 67 17.78 22.76 2.26
C LEU A 67 18.76 21.68 2.77
N PRO A 68 18.50 21.09 3.94
CA PRO A 68 19.20 19.87 4.34
C PRO A 68 18.98 18.77 3.31
N ASP A 69 19.79 17.72 3.35
CA ASP A 69 19.62 16.58 2.46
C ASP A 69 18.29 15.84 2.75
N LEU A 70 17.37 15.93 1.81
CA LEU A 70 16.05 15.29 1.85
C LEU A 70 15.99 13.99 1.03
N SER A 71 17.10 13.59 0.40
CA SER A 71 17.17 12.41 -0.49
C SER A 71 16.79 11.10 0.20
N ARG A 72 16.92 11.05 1.53
CA ARG A 72 16.45 9.92 2.33
C ARG A 72 14.93 9.73 2.30
N GLY A 73 14.18 10.73 1.85
CA GLY A 73 12.74 10.62 1.63
C GLY A 73 12.35 9.52 0.64
N VAL A 74 13.27 9.16 -0.28
CA VAL A 74 13.06 8.03 -1.22
C VAL A 74 12.73 6.72 -0.49
N ALA A 75 13.23 6.52 0.71
CA ALA A 75 12.99 5.33 1.50
C ALA A 75 11.55 5.23 2.08
N GLY A 76 10.71 6.26 1.90
CA GLY A 76 9.26 6.11 2.03
C GLY A 76 8.69 5.01 1.13
N VAL A 77 9.35 4.74 0.01
CA VAL A 77 8.98 3.63 -0.90
C VAL A 77 9.16 2.27 -0.22
N ASP A 78 10.28 2.06 0.45
CA ASP A 78 10.60 0.81 1.15
C ASP A 78 9.59 0.56 2.29
N LEU A 79 9.17 1.62 2.97
CA LEU A 79 8.10 1.53 3.96
C LEU A 79 6.77 1.11 3.32
N PHE A 80 6.44 1.60 2.11
CA PHE A 80 5.26 1.16 1.38
C PHE A 80 5.31 -0.31 0.97
N PHE A 81 6.46 -0.85 0.58
CA PHE A 81 6.59 -2.27 0.23
C PHE A 81 6.36 -3.18 1.44
N VAL A 82 6.94 -2.86 2.60
CA VAL A 82 6.69 -3.62 3.83
C VAL A 82 5.22 -3.52 4.24
N ILE A 83 4.63 -2.32 4.20
CA ILE A 83 3.20 -2.13 4.50
C ILE A 83 2.33 -2.92 3.50
N SER A 84 2.67 -2.93 2.22
CA SER A 84 1.93 -3.67 1.19
C SER A 84 1.95 -5.17 1.46
N GLY A 85 3.12 -5.75 1.76
CA GLY A 85 3.24 -7.14 2.18
C GLY A 85 2.37 -7.47 3.39
N PHE A 86 2.37 -6.62 4.41
CA PHE A 86 1.53 -6.79 5.60
C PHE A 86 0.02 -6.73 5.26
N VAL A 87 -0.41 -5.67 4.58
CA VAL A 87 -1.83 -5.43 4.26
C VAL A 87 -2.39 -6.51 3.35
N ILE A 88 -1.58 -7.04 2.43
CA ILE A 88 -2.00 -8.10 1.51
C ILE A 88 -2.36 -9.36 2.28
N VAL A 89 -1.51 -9.85 3.16
CA VAL A 89 -1.79 -11.03 3.98
C VAL A 89 -2.96 -10.76 4.93
N TYR A 90 -2.94 -9.60 5.62
CA TYR A 90 -3.97 -9.23 6.58
C TYR A 90 -5.37 -9.17 5.95
N ALA A 91 -5.51 -8.54 4.78
CA ALA A 91 -6.79 -8.38 4.10
C ALA A 91 -7.26 -9.63 3.34
N SER A 92 -6.35 -10.57 3.04
CA SER A 92 -6.68 -11.80 2.30
C SER A 92 -7.16 -12.94 3.17
N GLU A 93 -7.31 -12.76 4.48
CA GLU A 93 -7.76 -13.81 5.40
C GLU A 93 -9.00 -14.56 4.91
N PRO A 94 -10.06 -13.92 4.39
CA PRO A 94 -11.24 -14.60 3.91
C PRO A 94 -11.04 -15.34 2.56
N LEU A 95 -9.89 -15.20 1.92
CA LEU A 95 -9.62 -15.74 0.58
C LEU A 95 -8.75 -17.00 0.59
N PHE A 96 -7.97 -17.23 1.65
CA PHE A 96 -7.06 -18.37 1.73
C PHE A 96 -7.77 -19.70 1.62
N ALA A 97 -7.15 -20.65 0.91
CA ALA A 97 -7.61 -22.01 0.68
C ALA A 97 -9.00 -22.10 0.01
N LYS A 98 -9.37 -21.11 -0.80
CA LYS A 98 -10.63 -21.07 -1.54
C LYS A 98 -10.38 -21.05 -3.05
N ALA A 99 -11.12 -21.86 -3.80
CA ALA A 99 -10.98 -21.97 -5.25
C ALA A 99 -11.16 -20.60 -5.97
N GLY A 100 -12.10 -19.75 -5.50
CA GLY A 100 -12.30 -18.39 -6.02
C GLY A 100 -11.33 -17.33 -5.46
N GLY A 101 -10.45 -17.70 -4.53
CA GLY A 101 -9.52 -16.81 -3.84
C GLY A 101 -8.60 -16.02 -4.78
N PRO A 102 -7.90 -16.66 -5.72
CA PRO A 102 -7.00 -15.98 -6.65
C PRO A 102 -7.69 -14.89 -7.47
N ALA A 103 -8.81 -15.24 -8.10
CA ALA A 103 -9.55 -14.31 -8.93
C ALA A 103 -10.16 -13.15 -8.12
N ALA A 104 -10.63 -13.40 -6.90
CA ALA A 104 -11.09 -12.35 -6.02
C ALA A 104 -9.94 -11.44 -5.58
N PHE A 105 -8.82 -12.02 -5.16
CA PHE A 105 -7.63 -11.29 -4.74
C PHE A 105 -7.14 -10.31 -5.84
N ILE A 106 -6.85 -10.84 -7.03
CA ILE A 106 -6.30 -10.01 -8.12
C ILE A 106 -7.30 -8.92 -8.54
N THR A 107 -8.60 -9.23 -8.60
CA THR A 107 -9.64 -8.27 -8.92
C THR A 107 -9.67 -7.11 -7.92
N TYR A 108 -9.67 -7.39 -6.61
CA TYR A 108 -9.69 -6.34 -5.59
C TYR A 108 -8.44 -5.46 -5.61
N ARG A 109 -7.28 -6.02 -5.96
CA ARG A 109 -6.04 -5.25 -6.08
C ARG A 109 -6.03 -4.38 -7.33
N LEU A 110 -6.38 -4.93 -8.49
CA LEU A 110 -6.43 -4.19 -9.74
C LEU A 110 -7.46 -3.05 -9.69
N VAL A 111 -8.66 -3.30 -9.17
CA VAL A 111 -9.69 -2.27 -8.98
C VAL A 111 -9.22 -1.10 -8.12
N ARG A 112 -8.31 -1.35 -7.16
CA ARG A 112 -7.75 -0.30 -6.30
C ARG A 112 -6.68 0.53 -7.01
N ILE A 113 -5.81 -0.10 -7.81
CA ILE A 113 -4.60 0.54 -8.34
C ILE A 113 -4.82 1.10 -9.74
N VAL A 114 -5.36 0.27 -10.63
CA VAL A 114 -5.38 0.54 -12.08
C VAL A 114 -6.11 1.84 -12.45
N PRO A 115 -7.31 2.14 -11.91
CA PRO A 115 -8.07 3.29 -12.40
C PRO A 115 -7.35 4.63 -12.20
N LEU A 116 -6.81 4.86 -11.01
CA LEU A 116 -6.10 6.11 -10.72
C LEU A 116 -4.76 6.18 -11.46
N TYR A 117 -4.03 5.06 -11.51
CA TYR A 117 -2.78 5.01 -12.26
C TYR A 117 -2.98 5.30 -13.75
N TRP A 118 -3.99 4.71 -14.37
CA TRP A 118 -4.32 4.98 -15.77
C TRP A 118 -4.74 6.44 -16.00
N LEU A 119 -5.54 7.02 -15.09
CA LEU A 119 -5.91 8.43 -15.17
C LEU A 119 -4.66 9.33 -15.19
N ILE A 120 -3.75 9.14 -14.23
CA ILE A 120 -2.53 9.94 -14.14
C ILE A 120 -1.61 9.67 -15.34
N THR A 121 -1.46 8.42 -15.77
CA THR A 121 -0.67 8.06 -16.96
C THR A 121 -1.22 8.73 -18.22
N THR A 122 -2.55 8.74 -18.39
CA THR A 122 -3.22 9.44 -19.51
C THR A 122 -2.99 10.95 -19.45
N LEU A 123 -3.04 11.54 -18.25
CA LEU A 123 -2.75 12.96 -18.06
C LEU A 123 -1.30 13.30 -18.47
N TYR A 124 -0.32 12.50 -18.07
CA TYR A 124 1.08 12.68 -18.46
C TYR A 124 1.27 12.54 -19.99
N LEU A 125 0.61 11.55 -20.58
CA LEU A 125 0.64 11.35 -22.04
C LEU A 125 0.01 12.56 -22.76
N ALA A 126 -1.13 13.05 -22.29
CA ALA A 126 -1.80 14.20 -22.87
C ALA A 126 -0.95 15.49 -22.76
N ILE A 127 -0.30 15.70 -21.60
CA ILE A 127 0.64 16.83 -21.42
C ILE A 127 1.81 16.71 -22.40
N GLY A 128 2.40 15.52 -22.54
CA GLY A 128 3.51 15.28 -23.49
C GLY A 128 3.13 15.57 -24.93
N LEU A 129 1.92 15.20 -25.34
CA LEU A 129 1.41 15.44 -26.69
C LEU A 129 1.01 16.91 -26.94
N ALA A 130 0.37 17.55 -25.95
CA ALA A 130 -0.10 18.94 -26.07
C ALA A 130 1.01 19.97 -25.91
N LEU A 131 2.04 19.68 -25.13
CA LEU A 131 3.13 20.58 -24.78
C LEU A 131 4.49 19.89 -24.99
N PRO A 132 4.90 19.62 -26.25
CA PRO A 132 6.15 18.89 -26.53
C PRO A 132 7.41 19.60 -26.01
N SER A 133 7.34 20.90 -25.77
CA SER A 133 8.43 21.71 -25.17
C SER A 133 8.64 21.43 -23.68
N ILE A 134 7.64 20.90 -22.99
CA ILE A 134 7.67 20.60 -21.55
C ILE A 134 7.59 19.10 -21.30
N GLY A 135 6.75 18.40 -22.08
CA GLY A 135 6.52 16.97 -21.98
C GLY A 135 7.46 16.16 -22.88
N LYS A 136 7.69 14.91 -22.52
CA LYS A 136 8.40 13.96 -23.38
C LYS A 136 7.40 13.17 -24.21
N VAL A 137 7.65 13.04 -25.52
CA VAL A 137 6.87 12.16 -26.40
C VAL A 137 7.58 10.80 -26.46
N TYR A 138 6.86 9.77 -26.17
CA TYR A 138 7.36 8.40 -26.13
C TYR A 138 6.77 7.54 -27.25
N SER A 139 7.45 6.44 -27.61
CA SER A 139 6.94 5.49 -28.58
C SER A 139 5.61 4.84 -28.11
N PRO A 140 4.74 4.41 -29.05
CA PRO A 140 3.51 3.70 -28.68
C PRO A 140 3.76 2.45 -27.84
N GLY A 141 4.82 1.68 -28.15
CA GLY A 141 5.18 0.49 -27.37
C GLY A 141 5.59 0.80 -25.94
N TYR A 142 6.35 1.86 -25.70
CA TYR A 142 6.69 2.32 -24.37
C TYR A 142 5.45 2.84 -23.60
N SER A 143 4.56 3.56 -24.28
CA SER A 143 3.31 4.00 -23.67
C SER A 143 2.45 2.80 -23.26
N ALA A 144 2.30 1.81 -24.14
CA ALA A 144 1.57 0.58 -23.82
C ALA A 144 2.18 -0.18 -22.63
N SER A 145 3.52 -0.32 -22.57
CA SER A 145 4.20 -0.99 -21.44
C SER A 145 3.90 -0.29 -20.12
N SER A 146 3.80 1.06 -20.12
CA SER A 146 3.44 1.83 -18.93
C SER A 146 2.04 1.48 -18.43
N TYR A 147 1.03 1.42 -19.31
CA TYR A 147 -0.33 1.02 -18.92
C TYR A 147 -0.42 -0.42 -18.43
N LEU A 148 0.43 -1.31 -18.93
CA LEU A 148 0.46 -2.73 -18.59
C LEU A 148 1.38 -3.07 -17.42
N PHE A 149 1.97 -2.07 -16.76
CA PHE A 149 2.92 -2.27 -15.65
C PHE A 149 4.12 -3.15 -16.02
N PHE A 150 4.54 -3.08 -17.27
CA PHE A 150 5.68 -3.86 -17.76
C PHE A 150 6.95 -3.00 -17.71
N PRO A 151 8.03 -3.46 -17.02
CA PRO A 151 9.26 -2.69 -16.90
C PRO A 151 9.98 -2.62 -18.26
N MET A 152 10.08 -1.41 -18.80
CA MET A 152 10.77 -1.12 -20.06
C MET A 152 11.71 0.07 -19.83
N ALA A 153 12.92 0.01 -20.39
CA ALA A 153 13.87 1.10 -20.34
C ALA A 153 13.41 2.26 -21.22
N ARG A 154 13.57 3.47 -20.72
CA ARG A 154 13.44 4.72 -21.49
C ARG A 154 14.66 4.93 -22.37
N PRO A 155 14.60 5.87 -23.34
CA PRO A 155 15.76 6.22 -24.17
C PRO A 155 16.98 6.73 -23.38
N ASP A 156 16.75 7.26 -22.16
CA ASP A 156 17.81 7.68 -21.22
C ASP A 156 18.39 6.52 -20.39
N GLY A 157 17.91 5.28 -20.60
CA GLY A 157 18.36 4.05 -19.92
C GLY A 157 17.66 3.77 -18.60
N GLU A 158 16.86 4.71 -18.06
CA GLU A 158 16.13 4.50 -16.82
C GLU A 158 14.92 3.57 -17.04
N VAL A 159 14.74 2.58 -16.16
CA VAL A 159 13.60 1.67 -16.20
C VAL A 159 12.47 2.21 -15.34
N ALA A 160 11.62 3.01 -15.96
CA ALA A 160 10.46 3.59 -15.29
C ALA A 160 9.32 3.81 -16.30
N PRO A 161 8.04 3.78 -15.90
CA PRO A 161 6.92 4.08 -16.78
C PRO A 161 6.80 5.59 -17.08
N LEU A 162 5.79 6.00 -17.89
CA LEU A 162 5.47 7.40 -18.17
C LEU A 162 5.35 8.24 -16.89
N VAL A 163 4.66 7.73 -15.91
CA VAL A 163 4.61 8.27 -14.54
C VAL A 163 5.78 7.68 -13.79
N SER A 164 6.91 8.41 -13.70
CA SER A 164 8.19 7.87 -13.19
C SER A 164 8.03 7.11 -11.88
N GLN A 165 7.34 7.68 -10.90
CA GLN A 165 7.10 7.05 -9.60
C GLN A 165 6.31 5.74 -9.67
N GLY A 166 5.66 5.46 -10.81
CA GLY A 166 4.97 4.19 -11.05
C GLY A 166 5.88 2.96 -11.19
N TRP A 167 7.21 3.13 -11.18
CA TRP A 167 8.14 2.00 -11.21
C TRP A 167 7.89 1.02 -10.05
N THR A 168 7.47 1.51 -8.90
CA THR A 168 7.12 0.69 -7.74
C THR A 168 5.91 -0.19 -7.99
N LEU A 169 4.95 0.28 -8.79
CA LEU A 169 3.76 -0.49 -9.15
C LEU A 169 4.10 -1.69 -10.04
N ASN A 170 5.16 -1.63 -10.83
CA ASN A 170 5.63 -2.79 -11.61
C ASN A 170 6.05 -3.94 -10.68
N TYR A 171 6.72 -3.66 -9.55
CA TYR A 171 7.02 -4.65 -8.51
C TYR A 171 5.75 -5.13 -7.80
N GLU A 172 4.86 -4.19 -7.49
CA GLU A 172 3.63 -4.50 -6.77
C GLU A 172 2.71 -5.42 -7.59
N ILE A 173 2.58 -5.20 -8.90
CA ILE A 173 1.82 -6.08 -9.80
C ILE A 173 2.46 -7.46 -9.90
N LEU A 174 3.79 -7.56 -10.04
CA LEU A 174 4.48 -8.86 -10.01
C LEU A 174 4.18 -9.60 -8.70
N PHE A 175 4.29 -8.91 -7.57
CA PHE A 175 3.95 -9.48 -6.27
C PHE A 175 2.48 -9.95 -6.22
N TYR A 176 1.53 -9.17 -6.77
CA TYR A 176 0.12 -9.59 -6.83
C TYR A 176 -0.09 -10.85 -7.65
N VAL A 177 0.59 -10.99 -8.77
CA VAL A 177 0.51 -12.21 -9.60
C VAL A 177 1.01 -13.42 -8.80
N ILE A 178 2.20 -13.32 -8.18
CA ILE A 178 2.78 -14.39 -7.35
C ILE A 178 1.86 -14.73 -6.18
N PHE A 179 1.41 -13.73 -5.43
CA PHE A 179 0.58 -13.95 -4.25
C PHE A 179 -0.82 -14.44 -4.59
N SER A 180 -1.37 -14.08 -5.76
CA SER A 180 -2.67 -14.58 -6.19
C SER A 180 -2.67 -16.10 -6.37
N ALA A 181 -1.60 -16.67 -6.90
CA ALA A 181 -1.43 -18.13 -6.97
C ALA A 181 -1.27 -18.73 -5.57
N ALA A 182 -0.52 -18.08 -4.70
CA ALA A 182 -0.26 -18.53 -3.35
C ALA A 182 -1.54 -18.58 -2.47
N VAL A 183 -2.53 -17.69 -2.71
CA VAL A 183 -3.81 -17.65 -1.96
C VAL A 183 -4.62 -18.97 -2.04
N LEU A 184 -4.34 -19.83 -3.01
CA LEU A 184 -4.93 -21.19 -3.06
C LEU A 184 -4.60 -22.07 -1.84
N PHE A 185 -3.53 -21.73 -1.13
CA PHE A 185 -3.08 -22.47 0.04
C PHE A 185 -3.54 -21.80 1.35
N SER A 186 -3.26 -22.47 2.48
CA SER A 186 -3.44 -21.88 3.80
C SER A 186 -2.57 -20.64 3.97
N ARG A 187 -2.93 -19.72 4.86
CA ARG A 187 -2.17 -18.47 5.08
C ARG A 187 -0.66 -18.70 5.25
N ARG A 188 -0.25 -19.64 6.13
CA ARG A 188 1.18 -19.92 6.36
C ARG A 188 1.87 -20.46 5.13
N THR A 189 1.23 -21.41 4.45
CA THR A 189 1.76 -22.00 3.21
C THR A 189 1.84 -20.96 2.09
N ALA A 190 0.83 -20.12 1.95
CA ALA A 190 0.79 -19.03 0.96
C ALA A 190 1.95 -18.05 1.16
N VAL A 191 2.17 -17.62 2.41
CA VAL A 191 3.28 -16.72 2.75
C VAL A 191 4.63 -17.40 2.51
N ALA A 192 4.78 -18.67 2.92
CA ALA A 192 6.02 -19.41 2.68
C ALA A 192 6.30 -19.59 1.17
N ALA A 193 5.29 -19.96 0.38
CA ALA A 193 5.43 -20.10 -1.07
C ALA A 193 5.80 -18.78 -1.74
N ALA A 194 5.12 -17.70 -1.42
CA ALA A 194 5.44 -16.38 -1.94
C ALA A 194 6.85 -15.92 -1.52
N ALA A 195 7.23 -16.14 -0.27
CA ALA A 195 8.57 -15.81 0.23
C ALA A 195 9.68 -16.61 -0.48
N ILE A 196 9.45 -17.90 -0.76
CA ILE A 196 10.39 -18.74 -1.53
C ILE A 196 10.56 -18.20 -2.95
N VAL A 197 9.46 -17.85 -3.63
CA VAL A 197 9.52 -17.31 -4.99
C VAL A 197 10.23 -15.96 -5.01
N LEU A 198 9.86 -15.01 -4.12
CA LEU A 198 10.49 -13.69 -4.06
C LEU A 198 11.96 -13.77 -3.64
N GLY A 199 12.28 -14.60 -2.65
CA GLY A 199 13.65 -14.87 -2.23
C GLY A 199 14.48 -15.52 -3.34
N GLY A 200 13.91 -16.46 -4.08
CA GLY A 200 14.53 -17.10 -5.23
C GLY A 200 14.81 -16.11 -6.37
N LEU A 201 13.88 -15.21 -6.68
CA LEU A 201 14.09 -14.13 -7.64
C LEU A 201 15.23 -13.20 -7.20
N THR A 202 15.24 -12.79 -5.93
CA THR A 202 16.32 -11.95 -5.39
C THR A 202 17.67 -12.66 -5.43
N LEU A 203 17.72 -13.93 -5.06
CA LEU A 203 18.94 -14.74 -5.13
C LEU A 203 19.43 -14.89 -6.58
N ALA A 204 18.51 -15.12 -7.52
CA ALA A 204 18.85 -15.17 -8.94
C ALA A 204 19.42 -13.82 -9.43
N GLY A 205 18.87 -12.69 -8.99
CA GLY A 205 19.43 -11.36 -9.26
C GLY A 205 20.86 -11.22 -8.75
N ALA A 206 21.11 -11.63 -7.51
CA ALA A 206 22.42 -11.51 -6.88
C ALA A 206 23.47 -12.45 -7.50
N THR A 207 23.06 -13.64 -8.00
CA THR A 207 24.01 -14.64 -8.54
C THR A 207 24.18 -14.58 -10.04
N LEU A 208 23.11 -14.31 -10.78
CA LEU A 208 23.12 -14.29 -12.26
C LEU A 208 23.34 -12.89 -12.84
N ALA A 209 23.12 -11.83 -12.04
CA ALA A 209 23.24 -10.43 -12.42
C ALA A 209 22.65 -10.13 -13.82
N PRO A 210 21.37 -10.44 -14.07
CA PRO A 210 20.77 -10.28 -15.40
C PRO A 210 20.76 -8.80 -15.80
N THR A 211 21.18 -8.52 -17.04
CA THR A 211 21.24 -7.14 -17.58
C THR A 211 20.01 -6.79 -18.43
N GLN A 212 19.26 -7.80 -18.89
CA GLN A 212 18.13 -7.60 -19.78
C GLN A 212 16.81 -7.43 -19.02
N GLN A 213 15.99 -6.47 -19.50
CA GLN A 213 14.62 -6.30 -18.99
C GLN A 213 13.69 -7.37 -19.60
N PRO A 214 12.72 -7.86 -18.85
CA PRO A 214 12.31 -7.43 -17.49
C PRO A 214 13.06 -8.11 -16.33
N PHE A 215 13.94 -9.08 -16.60
CA PHE A 215 14.57 -9.91 -15.57
C PHE A 215 15.43 -9.11 -14.61
N ALA A 216 16.25 -8.17 -15.11
CA ALA A 216 17.07 -7.30 -14.27
C ALA A 216 16.20 -6.52 -13.24
N PHE A 217 15.01 -6.11 -13.66
CA PHE A 217 14.07 -5.41 -12.79
C PHE A 217 13.43 -6.36 -11.76
N TRP A 218 12.87 -7.49 -12.23
CA TRP A 218 12.11 -8.40 -11.37
C TRP A 218 12.95 -9.17 -10.35
N THR A 219 14.25 -9.22 -10.51
CA THR A 219 15.19 -9.90 -9.59
C THR A 219 15.85 -8.95 -8.59
N ASN A 220 15.38 -7.70 -8.52
CA ASN A 220 15.91 -6.72 -7.58
C ASN A 220 15.60 -7.08 -6.13
N SER A 221 16.55 -6.81 -5.23
CA SER A 221 16.48 -7.17 -3.80
C SER A 221 15.34 -6.47 -3.03
N ILE A 222 14.76 -5.42 -3.57
CA ILE A 222 13.60 -4.71 -2.99
C ILE A 222 12.38 -5.62 -2.79
N MET A 223 12.28 -6.73 -3.56
CA MET A 223 11.20 -7.71 -3.42
C MET A 223 11.16 -8.39 -2.04
N ILE A 224 12.29 -8.42 -1.31
CA ILE A 224 12.36 -8.97 0.05
C ILE A 224 11.54 -8.15 1.05
N GLU A 225 11.31 -6.88 0.77
CA GLU A 225 10.54 -6.01 1.66
C GLU A 225 9.07 -6.43 1.77
N PHE A 226 8.49 -6.95 0.70
CA PHE A 226 7.17 -7.60 0.78
C PHE A 226 7.19 -8.81 1.71
N VAL A 227 8.28 -9.60 1.71
CA VAL A 227 8.42 -10.77 2.58
C VAL A 227 8.44 -10.35 4.04
N PHE A 228 9.16 -9.28 4.39
CA PHE A 228 9.15 -8.74 5.76
C PHE A 228 7.72 -8.38 6.20
N GLY A 229 6.98 -7.68 5.35
CA GLY A 229 5.59 -7.34 5.63
C GLY A 229 4.69 -8.57 5.80
N MET A 230 4.82 -9.57 4.93
CA MET A 230 4.05 -10.81 5.01
C MET A 230 4.30 -11.56 6.32
N ILE A 231 5.56 -11.69 6.76
CA ILE A 231 5.93 -12.35 8.02
C ILE A 231 5.31 -11.60 9.21
N LEU A 232 5.40 -10.28 9.24
CA LEU A 232 4.79 -9.45 10.28
C LEU A 232 3.27 -9.62 10.35
N ALA A 233 2.60 -9.77 9.21
CA ALA A 233 1.15 -10.01 9.17
C ALA A 233 0.78 -11.39 9.73
N VAL A 234 1.56 -12.43 9.46
CA VAL A 234 1.38 -13.76 10.08
C VAL A 234 1.55 -13.65 11.58
N ALA A 235 2.63 -13.04 12.05
CA ALA A 235 2.89 -12.85 13.48
C ALA A 235 1.75 -12.08 14.17
N TYR A 236 1.26 -11.01 13.55
CA TYR A 236 0.12 -10.24 14.04
C TYR A 236 -1.16 -11.08 14.14
N ARG A 237 -1.45 -11.91 13.12
CA ARG A 237 -2.64 -12.78 13.06
C ARG A 237 -2.56 -13.94 14.05
N GLU A 238 -1.37 -14.36 14.42
CA GLU A 238 -1.13 -15.38 15.45
C GLU A 238 -1.16 -14.83 16.87
N GLY A 239 -1.46 -13.53 16.99
CA GLY A 239 -1.63 -12.90 18.30
C GLY A 239 -0.32 -12.40 18.92
N LEU A 240 0.80 -12.40 18.19
CA LEU A 240 2.03 -11.80 18.72
C LEU A 240 1.80 -10.33 19.01
N ARG A 241 2.16 -9.91 20.24
CA ARG A 241 2.08 -8.53 20.69
C ARG A 241 3.37 -8.18 21.42
N MET A 242 3.73 -6.91 21.34
CA MET A 242 4.90 -6.35 22.00
C MET A 242 4.47 -5.34 23.06
N PRO A 243 5.16 -5.25 24.21
CA PRO A 243 4.93 -4.17 25.14
C PRO A 243 5.25 -2.82 24.49
N ALA A 244 4.53 -1.77 24.86
CA ALA A 244 4.59 -0.47 24.20
C ALA A 244 6.01 0.13 24.17
N TRP A 245 6.82 -0.08 25.24
CA TRP A 245 8.20 0.41 25.26
C TRP A 245 9.10 -0.26 24.23
N LEU A 246 8.93 -1.58 24.01
CA LEU A 246 9.69 -2.32 23.00
C LEU A 246 9.24 -1.92 21.58
N ALA A 247 7.95 -1.76 21.39
CA ALA A 247 7.38 -1.30 20.13
C ALA A 247 7.87 0.12 19.76
N LEU A 248 7.91 1.03 20.74
CA LEU A 248 8.51 2.35 20.53
C LEU A 248 10.00 2.25 20.25
N GLY A 249 10.72 1.39 20.97
CA GLY A 249 12.15 1.14 20.76
C GLY A 249 12.45 0.65 19.33
N THR A 250 11.63 -0.26 18.79
CA THR A 250 11.81 -0.73 17.39
C THR A 250 11.49 0.35 16.37
N ILE A 251 10.48 1.20 16.59
CA ILE A 251 10.21 2.35 15.72
C ILE A 251 11.38 3.32 15.74
N VAL A 252 11.86 3.69 16.93
CA VAL A 252 13.01 4.62 17.09
C VAL A 252 14.26 4.03 16.45
N LEU A 253 14.55 2.74 16.68
CA LEU A 253 15.68 2.07 16.04
C LEU A 253 15.57 2.10 14.52
N GLY A 254 14.38 1.81 13.96
CA GLY A 254 14.13 1.90 12.53
C GLY A 254 14.41 3.32 12.00
N VAL A 255 13.93 4.35 12.68
CA VAL A 255 14.19 5.76 12.30
C VAL A 255 15.68 6.09 12.38
N VAL A 256 16.37 5.69 13.45
CA VAL A 256 17.81 5.94 13.62
C VAL A 256 18.59 5.27 12.50
N LEU A 257 18.37 3.98 12.25
CA LEU A 257 19.04 3.24 11.16
C LEU A 257 18.78 3.89 9.80
N PHE A 258 17.60 4.43 9.60
CA PHE A 258 17.21 5.17 8.40
C PHE A 258 18.03 6.46 8.24
N VAL A 259 18.22 7.20 9.35
CA VAL A 259 18.94 8.48 9.34
C VAL A 259 20.44 8.28 9.23
N ILE A 260 21.04 7.28 9.91
CA ILE A 260 22.48 7.06 9.92
C ILE A 260 22.99 6.17 8.78
N GLY A 261 22.10 5.38 8.14
CA GLY A 261 22.44 4.47 7.07
C GLY A 261 23.17 5.18 5.91
N THR A 262 24.14 4.54 5.31
CA THR A 262 24.83 5.07 4.10
C THR A 262 23.95 4.85 2.86
N PRO A 263 24.02 5.71 1.84
CA PRO A 263 23.25 5.51 0.60
C PRO A 263 23.49 4.13 0.00
N ALA A 264 22.39 3.46 -0.39
CA ALA A 264 22.41 2.05 -0.73
C ALA A 264 23.15 1.77 -2.04
N GLY A 265 24.02 0.79 -1.99
CA GLY A 265 24.40 -0.02 -3.12
C GLY A 265 23.38 -1.16 -3.36
N GLU A 266 23.88 -2.32 -3.79
CA GLU A 266 23.06 -3.50 -4.13
C GLU A 266 22.20 -4.07 -2.97
N ALA A 267 22.53 -3.75 -1.71
CA ALA A 267 21.85 -4.23 -0.51
C ALA A 267 20.75 -3.26 0.01
N ARG A 268 19.99 -2.62 -0.90
CA ARG A 268 18.93 -1.67 -0.55
C ARG A 268 17.98 -2.20 0.55
N PHE A 269 17.59 -3.46 0.47
CA PHE A 269 16.68 -4.07 1.46
C PHE A 269 17.24 -4.10 2.89
N LEU A 270 18.57 -4.21 3.06
CA LEU A 270 19.21 -4.12 4.38
C LEU A 270 19.17 -2.68 4.91
N GLN A 271 19.43 -1.73 4.03
CA GLN A 271 19.61 -0.33 4.41
C GLN A 271 18.29 0.40 4.64
N TYR A 272 17.27 0.13 3.83
CA TYR A 272 15.96 0.76 3.92
C TYR A 272 14.85 -0.22 4.31
N GLY A 273 14.88 -1.45 3.80
CA GLY A 273 13.86 -2.45 4.07
C GLY A 273 13.85 -2.94 5.51
N VAL A 274 15.04 -3.20 6.13
CA VAL A 274 15.12 -3.60 7.54
C VAL A 274 14.64 -2.47 8.48
N PRO A 275 15.08 -1.22 8.35
CA PRO A 275 14.51 -0.10 9.10
C PRO A 275 12.99 0.03 8.92
N ALA A 276 12.49 -0.08 7.68
CA ALA A 276 11.07 -0.05 7.40
C ALA A 276 10.32 -1.19 8.11
N ALA A 277 10.88 -2.41 8.09
CA ALA A 277 10.30 -3.56 8.80
C ALA A 277 10.24 -3.35 10.31
N LEU A 278 11.27 -2.75 10.93
CA LEU A 278 11.28 -2.41 12.35
C LEU A 278 10.18 -1.38 12.68
N MET A 279 10.00 -0.36 11.85
CA MET A 279 8.96 0.65 12.04
C MET A 279 7.56 0.02 11.92
N VAL A 280 7.32 -0.82 10.91
CA VAL A 280 6.03 -1.52 10.71
C VAL A 280 5.79 -2.52 11.84
N MET A 281 6.82 -3.25 12.30
CA MET A 281 6.74 -4.17 13.42
C MET A 281 6.27 -3.46 14.69
N GLY A 282 6.93 -2.37 15.08
CA GLY A 282 6.53 -1.60 16.26
C GLY A 282 5.11 -1.03 16.13
N ALA A 283 4.77 -0.48 14.95
CA ALA A 283 3.47 0.11 14.70
C ALA A 283 2.30 -0.91 14.74
N THR A 284 2.55 -2.15 14.29
CA THR A 284 1.50 -3.17 14.19
C THR A 284 1.42 -4.06 15.42
N LEU A 285 2.56 -4.48 16.00
CA LEU A 285 2.59 -5.41 17.12
C LEU A 285 2.53 -4.70 18.50
N GLY A 286 2.78 -3.38 18.54
CA GLY A 286 2.83 -2.60 19.78
C GLY A 286 1.48 -2.35 20.46
N GLY A 287 0.37 -2.76 19.88
CA GLY A 287 -0.96 -2.65 20.49
C GLY A 287 -1.39 -1.22 20.80
N PHE A 288 -0.86 -0.22 20.09
CA PHE A 288 -1.20 1.19 20.32
C PHE A 288 -2.69 1.42 20.05
N SER A 289 -3.46 1.68 21.13
CA SER A 289 -4.86 2.07 21.01
C SER A 289 -4.96 3.55 20.62
N LEU A 290 -5.00 3.82 19.32
CA LEU A 290 -5.19 5.17 18.78
C LEU A 290 -6.70 5.50 18.61
N ARG A 291 -7.59 4.75 19.26
CA ARG A 291 -9.07 4.86 19.12
C ARG A 291 -9.62 6.22 19.55
N SER A 292 -8.92 6.96 20.41
CA SER A 292 -9.45 8.18 21.05
C SER A 292 -8.78 9.47 20.58
N GLN A 293 -7.94 9.46 19.53
CA GLN A 293 -7.12 10.61 19.20
C GLN A 293 -7.70 11.46 18.05
N PRO A 294 -7.50 12.79 18.07
CA PRO A 294 -8.02 13.73 17.09
C PRO A 294 -7.21 13.74 15.78
N TRP A 295 -6.95 12.57 15.21
CA TRP A 295 -6.13 12.42 14.01
C TRP A 295 -6.90 12.12 12.69
N PRO A 296 -8.19 12.53 12.54
CA PRO A 296 -8.92 12.22 11.31
C PRO A 296 -8.25 12.82 10.06
N ALA A 297 -7.59 13.98 10.20
CA ALA A 297 -6.88 14.62 9.10
C ALA A 297 -5.65 13.81 8.66
N ILE A 298 -4.84 13.32 9.61
CA ILE A 298 -3.66 12.50 9.26
C ILE A 298 -4.08 11.14 8.72
N ALA A 299 -5.13 10.54 9.29
CA ALA A 299 -5.70 9.31 8.75
C ALA A 299 -6.21 9.50 7.31
N LEU A 300 -6.79 10.67 7.00
CA LEU A 300 -7.23 11.02 5.64
C LEU A 300 -6.03 11.12 4.68
N VAL A 301 -4.91 11.72 5.09
CA VAL A 301 -3.67 11.74 4.28
C VAL A 301 -3.14 10.32 4.08
N GLY A 302 -3.18 9.48 5.11
CA GLY A 302 -2.84 8.06 5.00
C GLY A 302 -3.74 7.29 4.02
N ASP A 303 -5.05 7.52 4.05
CA ASP A 303 -6.01 6.96 3.10
C ASP A 303 -5.74 7.46 1.66
N ALA A 304 -5.43 8.77 1.51
CA ALA A 304 -5.10 9.40 0.24
C ALA A 304 -3.63 9.20 -0.21
N SER A 305 -2.82 8.43 0.54
CA SER A 305 -1.38 8.27 0.28
C SER A 305 -1.07 7.71 -1.11
N TYR A 306 -1.95 6.88 -1.68
CA TYR A 306 -1.80 6.38 -3.04
C TYR A 306 -2.01 7.50 -4.07
N SER A 307 -3.06 8.32 -3.90
CA SER A 307 -3.27 9.51 -4.72
C SER A 307 -2.09 10.49 -4.58
N LEU A 308 -1.59 10.71 -3.34
CA LEU A 308 -0.44 11.57 -3.08
C LEU A 308 0.82 11.06 -3.81
N TYR A 309 1.10 9.76 -3.67
CA TYR A 309 2.25 9.13 -4.30
C TYR A 309 2.23 9.25 -5.83
N LEU A 310 1.07 9.11 -6.47
CA LEU A 310 0.98 9.20 -7.93
C LEU A 310 0.95 10.63 -8.48
N SER A 311 0.43 11.59 -7.73
CA SER A 311 0.16 12.93 -8.28
C SER A 311 1.14 14.01 -7.85
N HIS A 312 1.99 13.80 -6.83
CA HIS A 312 2.76 14.87 -6.16
C HIS A 312 3.70 15.66 -7.06
N LEU A 313 4.23 15.05 -8.13
CA LEU A 313 5.12 15.78 -9.03
C LEU A 313 4.42 16.95 -9.73
N LEU A 314 3.15 16.77 -10.10
CA LEU A 314 2.38 17.82 -10.80
C LEU A 314 2.23 19.10 -9.95
N PRO A 315 1.74 19.05 -8.70
CA PRO A 315 1.66 20.25 -7.87
C PRO A 315 3.03 20.83 -7.50
N ILE A 316 4.09 20.02 -7.32
CA ILE A 316 5.45 20.55 -7.12
C ILE A 316 5.87 21.40 -8.31
N VAL A 317 5.76 20.85 -9.53
CA VAL A 317 6.12 21.57 -10.76
C VAL A 317 5.27 22.83 -10.92
N ALA A 318 3.95 22.75 -10.64
CA ALA A 318 3.04 23.89 -10.74
C ALA A 318 3.42 25.03 -9.77
N VAL A 319 3.74 24.70 -8.52
CA VAL A 319 4.17 25.70 -7.51
C VAL A 319 5.46 26.38 -7.94
N LEU A 320 6.46 25.62 -8.38
CA LEU A 320 7.74 26.19 -8.84
C LEU A 320 7.57 27.02 -10.11
N PHE A 321 6.71 26.58 -11.02
CA PHE A 321 6.38 27.33 -12.24
C PHE A 321 5.75 28.69 -11.91
N VAL A 322 4.73 28.72 -11.06
CA VAL A 322 4.06 29.96 -10.61
C VAL A 322 5.05 30.88 -9.89
N ALA A 323 5.85 30.34 -8.97
CA ALA A 323 6.84 31.11 -8.23
C ALA A 323 7.86 31.77 -9.17
N ARG A 324 8.34 31.05 -10.18
CA ARG A 324 9.29 31.56 -11.19
C ARG A 324 8.68 32.72 -11.99
N HIS A 325 7.42 32.57 -12.44
CA HIS A 325 6.73 33.62 -13.20
C HIS A 325 6.36 34.83 -12.34
N ALA A 326 6.18 34.64 -11.03
CA ALA A 326 6.02 35.73 -10.07
C ALA A 326 7.33 36.44 -9.69
N GLY A 327 8.47 36.09 -10.30
CA GLY A 327 9.76 36.68 -10.00
C GLY A 327 10.38 36.26 -8.68
N ILE A 328 9.87 35.18 -8.05
CA ILE A 328 10.40 34.67 -6.79
C ILE A 328 11.72 33.95 -7.04
N ALA A 329 12.76 34.32 -6.29
CA ALA A 329 14.06 33.67 -6.33
C ALA A 329 13.96 32.27 -5.70
N LEU A 330 13.85 31.21 -6.53
CA LEU A 330 13.53 29.86 -6.09
C LEU A 330 14.49 29.33 -5.02
N ALA A 331 15.80 29.57 -5.16
CA ALA A 331 16.79 29.12 -4.20
C ALA A 331 16.68 29.86 -2.84
N ALA A 332 16.35 31.15 -2.82
CA ALA A 332 16.23 31.94 -1.60
C ALA A 332 14.89 31.62 -0.84
N ALA A 333 13.86 31.23 -1.59
CA ALA A 333 12.54 30.92 -1.02
C ALA A 333 12.31 29.41 -0.79
N SER A 334 13.35 28.57 -0.79
CA SER A 334 13.27 27.11 -0.81
C SER A 334 12.38 26.49 0.28
N TRP A 335 12.43 26.98 1.53
CA TRP A 335 11.58 26.53 2.62
C TRP A 335 10.09 26.84 2.41
N GLY A 336 9.78 28.06 1.98
CA GLY A 336 8.42 28.47 1.66
C GLY A 336 7.84 27.68 0.49
N LEU A 337 8.66 27.45 -0.54
CA LEU A 337 8.29 26.66 -1.71
C LEU A 337 8.11 25.19 -1.37
N LEU A 338 8.93 24.62 -0.48
CA LEU A 338 8.75 23.27 0.05
C LEU A 338 7.39 23.15 0.76
N ALA A 339 7.11 24.06 1.69
CA ALA A 339 5.85 24.06 2.43
C ALA A 339 4.64 24.18 1.48
N ALA A 340 4.68 25.14 0.53
CA ALA A 340 3.64 25.33 -0.47
C ALA A 340 3.45 24.08 -1.36
N SER A 341 4.53 23.45 -1.80
CA SER A 341 4.48 22.24 -2.63
C SER A 341 3.89 21.06 -1.89
N VAL A 342 4.27 20.85 -0.62
CA VAL A 342 3.74 19.78 0.23
C VAL A 342 2.24 19.99 0.47
N LEU A 343 1.83 21.20 0.83
CA LEU A 343 0.41 21.51 1.05
C LEU A 343 -0.41 21.35 -0.23
N ALA A 344 0.11 21.83 -1.37
CA ALA A 344 -0.54 21.65 -2.66
C ALA A 344 -0.64 20.16 -3.05
N ALA A 345 0.42 19.37 -2.84
CA ALA A 345 0.41 17.94 -3.12
C ALA A 345 -0.61 17.19 -2.26
N ILE A 346 -0.68 17.49 -0.96
CA ILE A 346 -1.67 16.90 -0.05
C ILE A 346 -3.09 17.31 -0.45
N ALA A 347 -3.33 18.58 -0.77
CA ALA A 347 -4.64 19.06 -1.19
C ALA A 347 -5.12 18.38 -2.47
N VAL A 348 -4.27 18.32 -3.50
CA VAL A 348 -4.57 17.60 -4.75
C VAL A 348 -4.83 16.12 -4.50
N ALA A 349 -4.02 15.47 -3.66
CA ALA A 349 -4.20 14.07 -3.31
C ALA A 349 -5.53 13.80 -2.60
N ILE A 350 -5.94 14.64 -1.66
CA ILE A 350 -7.23 14.52 -0.97
C ILE A 350 -8.39 14.68 -1.96
N VAL A 351 -8.31 15.67 -2.86
CA VAL A 351 -9.33 15.86 -3.90
C VAL A 351 -9.42 14.64 -4.80
N LEU A 352 -8.30 14.15 -5.32
CA LEU A 352 -8.25 12.95 -6.17
C LEU A 352 -8.78 11.71 -5.42
N HIS A 353 -8.43 11.55 -4.15
CA HIS A 353 -8.91 10.45 -3.33
C HIS A 353 -10.43 10.49 -3.15
N LEU A 354 -10.97 11.64 -2.78
CA LEU A 354 -12.39 11.78 -2.47
C LEU A 354 -13.27 11.83 -3.73
N ALA A 355 -12.81 12.50 -4.79
CA ALA A 355 -13.58 12.73 -6.01
C ALA A 355 -13.44 11.61 -7.05
N PHE A 356 -12.33 10.87 -7.07
CA PHE A 356 -12.07 9.85 -8.08
C PHE A 356 -11.72 8.47 -7.49
N GLU A 357 -10.63 8.33 -6.74
CA GLU A 357 -10.13 7.02 -6.28
C GLU A 357 -11.21 6.25 -5.49
N ARG A 358 -11.75 6.86 -4.46
CA ARG A 358 -12.75 6.24 -3.57
C ARG A 358 -14.08 5.93 -4.27
N PRO A 359 -14.71 6.84 -5.05
CA PRO A 359 -15.94 6.55 -5.78
C PRO A 359 -15.77 5.46 -6.84
N VAL A 360 -14.71 5.55 -7.66
CA VAL A 360 -14.46 4.58 -8.75
C VAL A 360 -14.18 3.19 -8.18
N THR A 361 -13.32 3.10 -7.16
CA THR A 361 -13.04 1.83 -6.48
C THR A 361 -14.30 1.20 -5.91
N ARG A 362 -15.19 2.00 -5.28
CA ARG A 362 -16.47 1.49 -4.76
C ARG A 362 -17.41 1.02 -5.87
N ALA A 363 -17.52 1.77 -6.97
CA ALA A 363 -18.37 1.41 -8.10
C ALA A 363 -17.90 0.10 -8.73
N LEU A 364 -16.60 -0.03 -9.02
CA LEU A 364 -16.02 -1.23 -9.60
C LEU A 364 -16.14 -2.45 -8.68
N ARG A 365 -15.96 -2.28 -7.37
CA ARG A 365 -16.19 -3.37 -6.40
C ARG A 365 -17.64 -3.85 -6.40
N ARG A 366 -18.61 -2.95 -6.49
CA ARG A 366 -20.04 -3.32 -6.60
C ARG A 366 -20.34 -4.10 -7.88
N LEU A 367 -19.79 -3.66 -9.02
CA LEU A 367 -19.96 -4.34 -10.29
C LEU A 367 -19.32 -5.75 -10.28
N THR A 368 -18.13 -5.89 -9.73
CA THR A 368 -17.46 -7.20 -9.64
C THR A 368 -18.13 -8.14 -8.64
N ALA A 369 -18.74 -7.62 -7.57
CA ALA A 369 -19.54 -8.39 -6.62
C ALA A 369 -20.86 -8.87 -7.27
N ALA A 370 -21.56 -8.01 -8.01
CA ALA A 370 -22.80 -8.37 -8.71
C ALA A 370 -22.60 -9.45 -9.79
N ALA A 371 -21.42 -9.48 -10.42
CA ALA A 371 -21.05 -10.51 -11.40
C ALA A 371 -20.79 -11.92 -10.80
N ARG A 372 -20.79 -12.05 -9.45
CA ARG A 372 -20.55 -13.30 -8.71
C ARG A 372 -21.62 -13.57 -7.67
N PRO A 373 -22.90 -13.80 -8.06
CA PRO A 373 -24.05 -13.76 -7.13
C PRO A 373 -24.02 -14.82 -6.02
N ASN A 374 -23.15 -15.82 -6.05
CA ASN A 374 -23.11 -16.94 -5.10
C ASN A 374 -21.86 -16.96 -4.20
N SER A 375 -21.09 -15.88 -4.11
CA SER A 375 -19.93 -15.85 -3.22
C SER A 375 -20.30 -15.31 -1.83
N PRO A 376 -20.20 -16.11 -0.75
CA PRO A 376 -20.40 -15.63 0.63
C PRO A 376 -19.43 -14.50 1.03
N LEU A 377 -18.44 -14.22 0.19
CA LEU A 377 -17.36 -13.25 0.43
C LEU A 377 -17.77 -11.81 0.06
N ASP A 378 -18.70 -11.63 -0.88
CA ASP A 378 -19.03 -10.31 -1.45
C ASP A 378 -19.77 -9.41 -0.45
N ASN A 379 -20.63 -9.98 0.42
CA ASN A 379 -21.37 -9.21 1.41
C ASN A 379 -20.50 -8.61 2.53
N ARG A 380 -19.29 -9.12 2.75
CA ARG A 380 -18.39 -8.64 3.81
C ARG A 380 -17.42 -7.55 3.33
N LEU A 381 -17.05 -7.54 2.04
CA LEU A 381 -16.03 -6.66 1.47
C LEU A 381 -16.60 -5.39 0.82
N VAL A 382 -17.91 -5.39 0.49
CA VAL A 382 -18.58 -4.20 -0.08
C VAL A 382 -18.85 -3.12 0.99
N ARG A 383 -18.81 -3.45 2.27
CA ARG A 383 -19.09 -2.54 3.40
C ARG A 383 -17.85 -2.01 4.11
N SER A 384 -16.67 -2.36 3.69
CA SER A 384 -15.37 -1.82 4.13
C SER A 384 -14.77 -0.90 3.01
#